data_9dea5314c2e80e0fdecdaf1c2965f367
#
_entry.id   9dea5314c2e80e0fdecdaf1c2965f367
#
_cell.length_a   1.000
_cell.length_b   1.000
_cell.length_c   1.000
_cell.angle_alpha   90.00
_cell.angle_beta   90.00
_cell.angle_gamma   90.00
#
_symmetry.space_group_name_H-M   'P 1'
#
loop_
_entity.id
_entity.type
_entity.pdbx_description
1 polymer ?
#
loop_
_entity_poly.entity_id
_entity_poly.type
_entity_poly.pdbx_seq_one_letter_code
_entity_poly.pdbx_strand_id
1 'polypeptide(L)'
;MAAKNLPPTYDNIAQHEVFPETNHDERARYNFLANLNKHLAHVSQGNALAFKQRVQPKFKEEHGRDFENKDELGEAMAKDQHYQTWSALRRCTMEMRQQAGRSLTYRQGAELKQKVDKLNQGKSTLILNDDVSPPPYLLAVDNHIMPGSYHTELFEGDVCNAANYDGGLFVTTAGLLGKYSDGGGKAISQWVRDNHPEFKPKRILDIGCGMGHNTLPIAKMFPDAEVVGIDTGRPMLRYGHARAIALGYDNVTFQQVEASKMPFEADSFDWIQTTMFLHETGGKSIYNIMNEIFRCLKPGGLTMHIEQPQYTDEMTMYEKWIRDWDAYNNSEPYWSKMHDIDPKELMIEVGFNGEDYMQIGAQAINDLDDGTQKANEPEDHGRSPIWNVFGAWKK
;
A
#
# COMPACT_ATOMS: atom_id res chain seq x y z
N MET A 1 -5.84 30.21 -14.91
CA MET A 1 -4.68 29.72 -14.11
C MET A 1 -5.06 28.78 -12.96
N ALA A 2 -6.31 28.49 -12.67
CA ALA A 2 -6.71 27.63 -11.56
C ALA A 2 -6.61 26.11 -11.84
N ALA A 3 -6.47 25.68 -13.08
CA ALA A 3 -6.53 24.24 -13.44
C ALA A 3 -5.24 23.44 -13.18
N LYS A 4 -4.10 24.09 -12.96
CA LYS A 4 -2.79 23.42 -12.87
C LYS A 4 -2.51 22.67 -11.56
N ASN A 5 -3.33 22.84 -10.53
CA ASN A 5 -3.12 22.24 -9.20
C ASN A 5 -4.25 21.30 -8.78
N LEU A 6 -5.16 20.94 -9.68
CA LEU A 6 -6.19 19.94 -9.40
C LEU A 6 -5.62 18.54 -9.60
N PRO A 7 -6.07 17.55 -8.82
CA PRO A 7 -5.73 16.15 -9.10
C PRO A 7 -6.18 15.77 -10.52
N PRO A 8 -5.52 14.79 -11.16
CA PRO A 8 -6.00 14.22 -12.40
C PRO A 8 -7.47 13.82 -12.28
N THR A 9 -8.22 13.90 -13.36
CA THR A 9 -9.59 13.40 -13.35
C THR A 9 -9.61 11.88 -13.39
N TYR A 10 -10.67 11.26 -12.86
CA TYR A 10 -10.88 9.82 -12.92
C TYR A 10 -10.87 9.27 -14.36
N ASP A 11 -11.20 10.10 -15.35
CA ASP A 11 -11.16 9.74 -16.77
C ASP A 11 -9.74 9.48 -17.30
N ASN A 12 -8.71 9.90 -16.58
CA ASN A 12 -7.31 9.70 -16.96
C ASN A 12 -6.74 8.37 -16.48
N ILE A 13 -7.47 7.63 -15.63
CA ILE A 13 -7.06 6.28 -15.20
C ILE A 13 -7.20 5.34 -16.39
N ALA A 14 -6.19 4.49 -16.59
CA ALA A 14 -6.26 3.45 -17.58
C ALA A 14 -7.21 2.34 -17.12
N GLN A 15 -8.09 1.93 -18.01
CA GLN A 15 -9.07 0.88 -17.76
C GLN A 15 -8.58 -0.44 -18.40
N HIS A 16 -9.10 -1.54 -17.89
CA HIS A 16 -8.91 -2.89 -18.43
C HIS A 16 -10.25 -3.65 -18.40
N GLU A 17 -10.33 -4.83 -19.01
CA GLU A 17 -11.60 -5.55 -19.23
C GLU A 17 -12.39 -5.81 -17.95
N VAL A 18 -11.74 -6.01 -16.81
CA VAL A 18 -12.40 -6.26 -15.50
C VAL A 18 -12.49 -5.00 -14.62
N PHE A 19 -12.09 -3.83 -15.12
CA PHE A 19 -12.23 -2.58 -14.36
C PHE A 19 -13.71 -2.20 -14.24
N PRO A 20 -14.20 -1.73 -13.05
CA PRO A 20 -15.59 -1.40 -12.86
C PRO A 20 -16.00 -0.17 -13.70
N GLU A 21 -17.13 -0.29 -14.41
CA GLU A 21 -17.67 0.80 -15.24
C GLU A 21 -18.38 1.84 -14.37
N THR A 22 -18.03 3.12 -14.56
CA THR A 22 -18.62 4.23 -13.84
C THR A 22 -19.66 4.97 -14.70
N ASN A 23 -20.78 5.34 -14.09
CA ASN A 23 -21.68 6.33 -14.66
C ASN A 23 -21.20 7.76 -14.35
N HIS A 24 -21.93 8.77 -14.87
CA HIS A 24 -21.58 10.18 -14.67
C HIS A 24 -21.49 10.57 -13.18
N ASP A 25 -22.46 10.17 -12.37
CA ASP A 25 -22.54 10.59 -10.96
C ASP A 25 -21.46 9.90 -10.09
N GLU A 26 -21.14 8.65 -10.40
CA GLU A 26 -20.05 7.91 -9.76
C GLU A 26 -18.68 8.56 -10.04
N ARG A 27 -18.42 8.95 -11.31
CA ARG A 27 -17.20 9.69 -11.68
C ARG A 27 -17.13 11.06 -11.02
N ALA A 28 -18.22 11.82 -11.03
CA ALA A 28 -18.32 13.11 -10.37
C ALA A 28 -18.00 13.00 -8.87
N ARG A 29 -18.52 11.94 -8.21
CA ARG A 29 -18.25 11.67 -6.80
C ARG A 29 -16.77 11.33 -6.55
N TYR A 30 -16.16 10.49 -7.37
CA TYR A 30 -14.75 10.16 -7.25
C TYR A 30 -13.86 11.39 -7.47
N ASN A 31 -14.15 12.22 -8.47
CA ASN A 31 -13.44 13.47 -8.70
C ASN A 31 -13.59 14.44 -7.52
N PHE A 32 -14.80 14.56 -6.96
CA PHE A 32 -15.03 15.38 -5.76
C PHE A 32 -14.18 14.87 -4.58
N LEU A 33 -14.21 13.57 -4.29
CA LEU A 33 -13.48 12.98 -3.16
C LEU A 33 -11.96 13.10 -3.33
N ALA A 34 -11.44 12.90 -4.55
CA ALA A 34 -10.01 13.08 -4.82
C ALA A 34 -9.56 14.54 -4.61
N ASN A 35 -10.37 15.52 -5.05
CA ASN A 35 -10.09 16.93 -4.83
C ASN A 35 -10.20 17.32 -3.36
N LEU A 36 -11.21 16.82 -2.64
CA LEU A 36 -11.36 17.05 -1.20
C LEU A 36 -10.16 16.47 -0.44
N ASN A 37 -9.73 15.27 -0.78
CA ASN A 37 -8.58 14.63 -0.15
C ASN A 37 -7.28 15.42 -0.38
N LYS A 38 -7.04 15.89 -1.61
CA LYS A 38 -5.91 16.78 -1.91
C LYS A 38 -5.98 18.09 -1.10
N HIS A 39 -7.17 18.68 -0.97
CA HIS A 39 -7.36 19.90 -0.19
C HIS A 39 -7.09 19.66 1.31
N LEU A 40 -7.55 18.54 1.87
CA LEU A 40 -7.32 18.20 3.27
C LEU A 40 -5.83 17.97 3.59
N ALA A 41 -5.03 17.52 2.62
CA ALA A 41 -3.58 17.46 2.78
C ALA A 41 -2.95 18.83 3.04
N HIS A 42 -3.46 19.90 2.40
CA HIS A 42 -3.02 21.27 2.67
C HIS A 42 -3.52 21.77 4.04
N VAL A 43 -4.77 21.45 4.40
CA VAL A 43 -5.35 21.82 5.69
C VAL A 43 -4.59 21.15 6.85
N SER A 44 -4.03 19.96 6.65
CA SER A 44 -3.27 19.23 7.68
C SER A 44 -2.08 20.00 8.23
N GLN A 45 -1.48 20.90 7.43
CA GLN A 45 -0.36 21.76 7.86
C GLN A 45 -0.73 22.67 9.02
N GLY A 46 -2.02 23.02 9.14
CA GLY A 46 -2.57 23.78 10.27
C GLY A 46 -2.48 23.04 11.60
N ASN A 47 -2.37 21.71 11.61
CA ASN A 47 -2.22 20.92 12.85
C ASN A 47 -0.88 21.22 13.55
N ALA A 48 0.21 21.39 12.79
CA ALA A 48 1.51 21.75 13.35
C ALA A 48 1.48 23.16 13.95
N LEU A 49 0.74 24.11 13.31
CA LEU A 49 0.54 25.44 13.85
C LEU A 49 -0.32 25.40 15.12
N ALA A 50 -1.40 24.62 15.12
CA ALA A 50 -2.25 24.43 16.28
C ALA A 50 -1.45 23.88 17.48
N PHE A 51 -0.63 22.84 17.22
CA PHE A 51 0.27 22.29 18.22
C PHE A 51 1.20 23.34 18.82
N LYS A 52 1.98 24.01 17.97
CA LYS A 52 3.01 24.97 18.40
C LYS A 52 2.46 26.22 19.07
N GLN A 53 1.32 26.73 18.61
CA GLN A 53 0.80 28.03 19.05
C GLN A 53 -0.24 27.95 20.17
N ARG A 54 -0.93 26.81 20.29
CA ARG A 54 -2.05 26.66 21.25
C ARG A 54 -1.87 25.48 22.19
N VAL A 55 -1.67 24.27 21.64
CA VAL A 55 -1.76 23.05 22.44
C VAL A 55 -0.57 22.89 23.36
N GLN A 56 0.65 22.97 22.84
CA GLN A 56 1.88 22.83 23.62
C GLN A 56 2.05 23.94 24.67
N PRO A 57 1.86 25.23 24.37
CA PRO A 57 1.94 26.30 25.39
C PRO A 57 0.93 26.12 26.50
N LYS A 58 -0.32 25.79 26.16
CA LYS A 58 -1.38 25.55 27.16
C LYS A 58 -1.05 24.37 28.06
N PHE A 59 -0.57 23.26 27.49
CA PHE A 59 -0.20 22.09 28.28
C PHE A 59 0.95 22.42 29.25
N LYS A 60 1.96 23.17 28.81
CA LYS A 60 3.07 23.62 29.67
C LYS A 60 2.59 24.53 30.81
N GLU A 61 1.65 25.42 30.54
CA GLU A 61 1.06 26.29 31.58
C GLU A 61 0.28 25.47 32.61
N GLU A 62 -0.48 24.46 32.16
CA GLU A 62 -1.33 23.66 33.07
C GLU A 62 -0.53 22.62 33.89
N HIS A 63 0.57 22.07 33.35
CA HIS A 63 1.29 20.95 33.94
C HIS A 63 2.73 21.29 34.39
N GLY A 64 3.28 22.45 34.01
CA GLY A 64 4.64 22.87 34.37
C GLY A 64 5.75 22.07 33.63
N ARG A 65 5.40 21.24 32.66
CA ARG A 65 6.32 20.39 31.87
C ARG A 65 5.85 20.25 30.42
N ASP A 66 6.69 19.66 29.57
CA ASP A 66 6.29 19.23 28.22
C ASP A 66 5.64 17.83 28.26
N PHE A 67 5.12 17.38 27.12
CA PHE A 67 4.56 16.03 26.95
C PHE A 67 5.62 14.95 27.21
N GLU A 68 5.23 13.87 27.91
CA GLU A 68 6.10 12.73 28.17
C GLU A 68 5.96 11.62 27.12
N ASN A 69 4.80 11.53 26.47
CA ASN A 69 4.51 10.48 25.49
C ASN A 69 3.48 10.95 24.45
N LYS A 70 3.31 10.13 23.38
CA LYS A 70 2.37 10.40 22.28
C LYS A 70 0.90 10.39 22.73
N ASP A 71 0.55 9.66 23.78
CA ASP A 71 -0.84 9.56 24.27
C ASP A 71 -1.29 10.88 24.92
N GLU A 72 -0.45 11.45 25.81
CA GLU A 72 -0.72 12.78 26.39
C GLU A 72 -0.87 13.87 25.31
N LEU A 73 0.03 13.85 24.33
CA LEU A 73 -0.04 14.78 23.19
C LEU A 73 -1.33 14.58 22.40
N GLY A 74 -1.70 13.34 22.12
CA GLY A 74 -2.93 12.98 21.42
C GLY A 74 -4.18 13.45 22.13
N GLU A 75 -4.26 13.25 23.46
CA GLU A 75 -5.37 13.72 24.28
C GLU A 75 -5.49 15.26 24.29
N ALA A 76 -4.36 15.96 24.26
CA ALA A 76 -4.35 17.41 24.18
C ALA A 76 -4.75 17.92 22.79
N MET A 77 -4.22 17.33 21.73
CA MET A 77 -4.57 17.65 20.33
C MET A 77 -6.04 17.34 20.03
N ALA A 78 -6.60 16.28 20.60
CA ALA A 78 -8.01 15.94 20.46
C ALA A 78 -8.98 17.01 21.00
N LYS A 79 -8.50 17.97 21.79
CA LYS A 79 -9.27 19.12 22.29
C LYS A 79 -9.14 20.36 21.38
N ASP A 80 -8.21 20.36 20.41
CA ASP A 80 -8.03 21.48 19.48
C ASP A 80 -9.04 21.41 18.34
N GLN A 81 -9.77 22.49 18.11
CA GLN A 81 -10.85 22.55 17.12
C GLN A 81 -10.35 22.35 15.68
N HIS A 82 -9.15 22.83 15.35
CA HIS A 82 -8.59 22.66 14.00
C HIS A 82 -8.30 21.17 13.72
N TYR A 83 -7.62 20.50 14.67
CA TYR A 83 -7.33 19.07 14.55
C TYR A 83 -8.62 18.23 14.49
N GLN A 84 -9.60 18.49 15.37
CA GLN A 84 -10.89 17.80 15.33
C GLN A 84 -11.55 17.94 13.95
N THR A 85 -11.59 19.14 13.41
CA THR A 85 -12.24 19.41 12.10
C THR A 85 -11.51 18.69 10.98
N TRP A 86 -10.18 18.84 10.91
CA TRP A 86 -9.37 18.18 9.90
C TRP A 86 -9.48 16.65 9.99
N SER A 87 -9.31 16.08 11.18
CA SER A 87 -9.34 14.63 11.40
C SER A 87 -10.71 14.04 11.04
N ALA A 88 -11.80 14.68 11.45
CA ALA A 88 -13.15 14.25 11.12
C ALA A 88 -13.41 14.31 9.61
N LEU A 89 -13.05 15.39 8.93
CA LEU A 89 -13.22 15.52 7.47
C LEU A 89 -12.40 14.48 6.71
N ARG A 90 -11.15 14.25 7.11
CA ARG A 90 -10.30 13.22 6.50
C ARG A 90 -10.93 11.84 6.65
N ARG A 91 -11.34 11.46 7.88
CA ARG A 91 -12.02 10.18 8.13
C ARG A 91 -13.31 10.05 7.31
N CYS A 92 -14.15 11.09 7.28
CA CYS A 92 -15.37 11.09 6.47
C CYS A 92 -15.07 10.91 4.97
N THR A 93 -14.00 11.52 4.45
CA THR A 93 -13.62 11.37 3.04
C THR A 93 -13.27 9.91 2.72
N MET A 94 -12.57 9.23 3.62
CA MET A 94 -12.22 7.81 3.46
C MET A 94 -13.46 6.91 3.53
N GLU A 95 -14.36 7.16 4.46
CA GLU A 95 -15.64 6.43 4.56
C GLU A 95 -16.52 6.64 3.32
N MET A 96 -16.65 7.88 2.86
CA MET A 96 -17.40 8.20 1.63
C MET A 96 -16.79 7.51 0.39
N ARG A 97 -15.45 7.40 0.34
CA ARG A 97 -14.76 6.65 -0.73
C ARG A 97 -15.16 5.18 -0.70
N GLN A 98 -15.16 4.55 0.49
CA GLN A 98 -15.56 3.14 0.62
C GLN A 98 -17.05 2.94 0.25
N GLN A 99 -17.92 3.84 0.70
CA GLN A 99 -19.35 3.79 0.35
C GLN A 99 -19.57 3.95 -1.16
N ALA A 100 -18.88 4.90 -1.79
CA ALA A 100 -19.00 5.14 -3.23
C ALA A 100 -18.50 3.93 -4.04
N GLY A 101 -17.34 3.37 -3.67
CA GLY A 101 -16.75 2.23 -4.35
C GLY A 101 -17.58 0.94 -4.20
N ARG A 102 -18.08 0.67 -3.00
CA ARG A 102 -18.98 -0.48 -2.78
C ARG A 102 -20.26 -0.36 -3.56
N SER A 103 -20.90 0.81 -3.56
CA SER A 103 -22.12 1.04 -4.36
C SER A 103 -21.87 0.77 -5.85
N LEU A 104 -20.75 1.26 -6.37
CA LEU A 104 -20.30 1.06 -7.74
C LEU A 104 -20.10 -0.43 -8.06
N THR A 105 -19.32 -1.14 -7.23
CA THR A 105 -18.93 -2.53 -7.54
C THR A 105 -20.04 -3.53 -7.28
N TYR A 106 -20.87 -3.33 -6.23
CA TYR A 106 -21.99 -4.22 -5.96
C TYR A 106 -23.10 -4.13 -7.02
N ARG A 107 -23.29 -2.94 -7.61
CA ARG A 107 -24.20 -2.77 -8.76
C ARG A 107 -23.78 -3.66 -9.95
N GLN A 108 -22.50 -3.99 -10.07
CA GLN A 108 -21.92 -4.75 -11.18
C GLN A 108 -21.39 -6.12 -10.75
N GLY A 109 -21.61 -6.55 -9.51
CA GLY A 109 -20.93 -7.72 -8.93
C GLY A 109 -21.04 -9.00 -9.77
N ALA A 110 -22.24 -9.29 -10.28
CA ALA A 110 -22.47 -10.46 -11.14
C ALA A 110 -21.71 -10.36 -12.48
N GLU A 111 -21.69 -9.16 -13.09
CA GLU A 111 -20.99 -8.91 -14.35
C GLU A 111 -19.48 -8.96 -14.16
N LEU A 112 -18.95 -8.34 -13.09
CA LEU A 112 -17.52 -8.39 -12.75
C LEU A 112 -17.06 -9.83 -12.53
N LYS A 113 -17.83 -10.61 -11.76
CA LYS A 113 -17.56 -12.03 -11.58
C LYS A 113 -17.52 -12.77 -12.92
N GLN A 114 -18.51 -12.57 -13.79
CA GLN A 114 -18.57 -13.24 -15.09
C GLN A 114 -17.34 -12.90 -15.96
N LYS A 115 -16.94 -11.62 -16.02
CA LYS A 115 -15.74 -11.18 -16.75
C LYS A 115 -14.48 -11.85 -16.20
N VAL A 116 -14.33 -11.86 -14.86
CA VAL A 116 -13.20 -12.47 -14.16
C VAL A 116 -13.15 -13.98 -14.38
N ASP A 117 -14.25 -14.68 -14.20
CA ASP A 117 -14.33 -16.13 -14.42
C ASP A 117 -13.96 -16.52 -15.85
N LYS A 118 -14.43 -15.78 -16.83
CA LYS A 118 -14.13 -16.01 -18.26
C LYS A 118 -12.63 -15.89 -18.54
N LEU A 119 -11.95 -14.88 -18.01
CA LEU A 119 -10.51 -14.69 -18.19
C LEU A 119 -9.69 -15.74 -17.45
N ASN A 120 -10.13 -16.15 -16.27
CA ASN A 120 -9.42 -17.13 -15.43
C ASN A 120 -9.66 -18.58 -15.87
N GLN A 121 -10.69 -18.84 -16.69
CA GLN A 121 -11.06 -20.19 -17.05
C GLN A 121 -9.94 -20.99 -17.71
N GLY A 122 -9.64 -22.16 -17.15
CA GLY A 122 -8.62 -23.08 -17.70
C GLY A 122 -7.17 -22.62 -17.57
N LYS A 123 -6.91 -21.59 -16.77
CA LYS A 123 -5.54 -21.08 -16.52
C LYS A 123 -4.94 -21.75 -15.29
N SER A 124 -3.71 -22.25 -15.44
CA SER A 124 -2.91 -22.84 -14.36
C SER A 124 -2.12 -21.83 -13.52
N THR A 125 -2.12 -20.56 -13.94
CA THR A 125 -1.40 -19.45 -13.29
C THR A 125 -2.21 -18.74 -12.20
N LEU A 126 -3.43 -19.22 -11.90
CA LEU A 126 -4.19 -18.86 -10.70
C LEU A 126 -4.30 -20.11 -9.81
N ILE A 127 -3.66 -20.09 -8.66
CA ILE A 127 -3.58 -21.20 -7.72
C ILE A 127 -4.26 -20.77 -6.42
N LEU A 128 -5.49 -21.23 -6.19
CA LEU A 128 -6.21 -21.01 -4.95
C LEU A 128 -6.11 -22.27 -4.09
N ASN A 129 -6.04 -22.11 -2.77
CA ASN A 129 -5.90 -23.18 -1.81
C ASN A 129 -6.94 -23.06 -0.69
N ASP A 130 -7.83 -24.04 -0.57
CA ASP A 130 -8.89 -24.06 0.42
C ASP A 130 -8.39 -24.19 1.87
N ASP A 131 -7.18 -24.70 2.05
CA ASP A 131 -6.56 -24.85 3.36
C ASP A 131 -5.90 -23.54 3.86
N VAL A 132 -5.77 -22.51 3.01
CA VAL A 132 -5.24 -21.21 3.40
C VAL A 132 -6.37 -20.31 3.88
N SER A 133 -6.30 -19.92 5.15
CA SER A 133 -7.18 -18.90 5.73
C SER A 133 -6.40 -17.62 5.99
N PRO A 134 -7.03 -16.44 5.87
CA PRO A 134 -6.41 -15.19 6.28
C PRO A 134 -5.99 -15.27 7.76
N PRO A 135 -4.83 -14.72 8.14
CA PRO A 135 -4.37 -14.77 9.52
C PRO A 135 -5.29 -13.98 10.46
N PRO A 136 -5.34 -14.33 11.77
CA PRO A 136 -6.25 -13.70 12.72
C PRO A 136 -6.12 -12.18 12.81
N TYR A 137 -4.94 -11.62 12.62
CA TYR A 137 -4.73 -10.18 12.66
C TYR A 137 -5.40 -9.45 11.48
N LEU A 138 -5.48 -10.09 10.31
CA LEU A 138 -6.18 -9.56 9.14
C LEU A 138 -7.71 -9.70 9.28
N LEU A 139 -8.18 -10.72 10.00
CA LEU A 139 -9.61 -10.91 10.27
C LEU A 139 -10.15 -9.97 11.36
N ALA A 140 -9.27 -9.36 12.15
CA ALA A 140 -9.66 -8.56 13.31
C ALA A 140 -10.13 -7.14 12.96
N VAL A 141 -9.79 -6.64 11.77
CA VAL A 141 -10.05 -5.25 11.36
C VAL A 141 -10.45 -5.19 9.89
N ASP A 142 -11.18 -4.15 9.55
CA ASP A 142 -11.45 -3.77 8.16
C ASP A 142 -10.33 -2.82 7.70
N ASN A 143 -9.22 -3.38 7.20
CA ASN A 143 -8.08 -2.59 6.72
C ASN A 143 -8.54 -1.49 5.75
N HIS A 144 -7.97 -0.30 5.85
CA HIS A 144 -8.39 0.89 5.10
C HIS A 144 -9.88 1.23 5.26
N ILE A 145 -10.47 0.85 6.42
CA ILE A 145 -11.93 0.95 6.64
C ILE A 145 -12.77 0.36 5.50
N MET A 146 -12.20 -0.60 4.76
CA MET A 146 -12.86 -1.32 3.69
C MET A 146 -13.65 -2.49 4.28
N PRO A 147 -15.00 -2.43 4.33
CA PRO A 147 -15.78 -3.47 4.96
C PRO A 147 -15.55 -4.84 4.32
N GLY A 148 -15.13 -5.79 5.17
CA GLY A 148 -14.72 -7.13 4.75
C GLY A 148 -13.26 -7.24 4.30
N SER A 149 -12.48 -6.15 4.40
CA SER A 149 -11.06 -6.11 4.07
C SER A 149 -10.75 -6.72 2.69
N TYR A 150 -9.61 -7.38 2.52
CA TYR A 150 -9.16 -7.96 1.26
C TYR A 150 -9.72 -9.38 0.99
N HIS A 151 -10.34 -10.02 2.01
CA HIS A 151 -10.61 -11.46 1.98
C HIS A 151 -12.08 -11.83 1.92
N THR A 152 -13.00 -10.91 2.21
CA THR A 152 -14.42 -11.22 2.31
C THR A 152 -15.07 -11.35 0.93
N GLU A 153 -15.85 -12.42 0.77
CA GLU A 153 -16.71 -12.67 -0.36
C GLU A 153 -18.19 -12.65 0.11
N LEU A 154 -19.05 -11.85 -0.52
CA LEU A 154 -20.49 -11.80 -0.23
C LEU A 154 -21.26 -12.92 -0.93
N PHE A 155 -20.68 -13.45 -2.00
CA PHE A 155 -21.17 -14.59 -2.76
C PHE A 155 -19.96 -15.34 -3.34
N GLU A 156 -20.13 -16.59 -3.71
CA GLU A 156 -19.06 -17.41 -4.24
C GLU A 156 -18.42 -16.78 -5.49
N GLY A 157 -17.10 -16.56 -5.44
CA GLY A 157 -16.32 -15.94 -6.50
C GLY A 157 -16.48 -14.43 -6.60
N ASP A 158 -16.95 -13.78 -5.52
CA ASP A 158 -17.04 -12.33 -5.42
C ASP A 158 -15.68 -11.67 -5.59
N VAL A 159 -15.63 -10.58 -6.35
CA VAL A 159 -14.44 -9.74 -6.60
C VAL A 159 -14.71 -8.26 -6.34
N CYS A 160 -15.85 -7.92 -5.72
CA CYS A 160 -16.26 -6.54 -5.54
C CYS A 160 -15.30 -5.72 -4.70
N ASN A 161 -14.72 -6.30 -3.62
CA ASN A 161 -13.73 -5.60 -2.80
C ASN A 161 -12.43 -5.33 -3.57
N ALA A 162 -12.00 -6.26 -4.42
CA ALA A 162 -10.85 -6.05 -5.28
C ALA A 162 -11.11 -4.93 -6.31
N ALA A 163 -12.24 -4.96 -7.00
CA ALA A 163 -12.63 -3.92 -7.94
C ALA A 163 -12.82 -2.56 -7.26
N ASN A 164 -13.36 -2.53 -6.03
CA ASN A 164 -13.46 -1.32 -5.21
C ASN A 164 -12.06 -0.78 -4.85
N TYR A 165 -11.12 -1.65 -4.51
CA TYR A 165 -9.75 -1.22 -4.19
C TYR A 165 -9.06 -0.65 -5.42
N ASP A 166 -9.14 -1.31 -6.58
CA ASP A 166 -8.55 -0.86 -7.84
C ASP A 166 -9.04 0.53 -8.27
N GLY A 167 -10.35 0.71 -8.38
CA GLY A 167 -10.91 2.02 -8.74
C GLY A 167 -10.74 3.09 -7.66
N GLY A 168 -10.74 2.69 -6.39
CA GLY A 168 -10.71 3.61 -5.25
C GLY A 168 -9.33 4.15 -4.91
N LEU A 169 -8.24 3.51 -5.31
CA LEU A 169 -6.87 4.02 -5.09
C LEU A 169 -6.65 5.39 -5.72
N PHE A 170 -7.30 5.68 -6.85
CA PHE A 170 -7.30 7.02 -7.44
C PHE A 170 -7.75 8.09 -6.44
N VAL A 171 -8.84 7.84 -5.71
CA VAL A 171 -9.37 8.78 -4.73
C VAL A 171 -8.42 8.93 -3.54
N THR A 172 -7.95 7.82 -3.00
CA THR A 172 -7.06 7.79 -1.83
C THR A 172 -5.75 8.52 -2.10
N THR A 173 -5.18 8.34 -3.27
CA THR A 173 -3.88 8.88 -3.66
C THR A 173 -3.97 10.13 -4.54
N ALA A 174 -5.17 10.62 -4.82
CA ALA A 174 -5.42 11.72 -5.76
C ALA A 174 -4.72 11.49 -7.14
N GLY A 175 -4.66 10.22 -7.58
CA GLY A 175 -4.04 9.82 -8.84
C GLY A 175 -2.51 9.76 -8.84
N LEU A 176 -1.85 9.94 -7.70
CA LEU A 176 -0.38 10.01 -7.62
C LEU A 176 0.33 8.68 -7.90
N LEU A 177 -0.38 7.56 -7.87
CA LEU A 177 0.19 6.24 -8.20
C LEU A 177 0.19 5.92 -9.71
N GLY A 178 -0.20 6.87 -10.55
CA GLY A 178 -0.20 6.69 -12.01
C GLY A 178 -1.46 6.01 -12.56
N LYS A 179 -1.46 5.77 -13.88
CA LYS A 179 -2.64 5.30 -14.65
C LYS A 179 -3.21 3.98 -14.19
N TYR A 180 -2.37 3.06 -13.71
CA TYR A 180 -2.74 1.74 -13.22
C TYR A 180 -2.54 1.56 -11.72
N SER A 181 -2.32 2.66 -10.98
CA SER A 181 -1.95 2.63 -9.56
C SER A 181 -0.72 1.77 -9.27
N ASP A 182 0.25 1.75 -10.18
CA ASP A 182 1.39 0.83 -10.24
C ASP A 182 2.75 1.53 -10.05
N GLY A 183 2.74 2.79 -9.58
CA GLY A 183 3.92 3.63 -9.46
C GLY A 183 5.00 3.08 -8.52
N GLY A 184 4.64 2.35 -7.46
CA GLY A 184 5.58 1.71 -6.55
C GLY A 184 6.38 0.59 -7.24
N GLY A 185 5.69 -0.34 -7.90
CA GLY A 185 6.34 -1.43 -8.64
C GLY A 185 7.20 -0.92 -9.81
N LYS A 186 6.76 0.15 -10.49
CA LYS A 186 7.59 0.84 -11.49
C LYS A 186 8.86 1.42 -10.87
N ALA A 187 8.73 2.12 -9.75
CA ALA A 187 9.85 2.78 -9.08
C ALA A 187 10.92 1.76 -8.66
N ILE A 188 10.52 0.68 -7.98
CA ILE A 188 11.46 -0.31 -7.48
C ILE A 188 12.13 -1.10 -8.61
N SER A 189 11.35 -1.52 -9.61
CA SER A 189 11.90 -2.28 -10.74
C SER A 189 12.86 -1.43 -11.61
N GLN A 190 12.56 -0.14 -11.79
CA GLN A 190 13.43 0.78 -12.46
C GLN A 190 14.73 1.01 -11.66
N TRP A 191 14.61 1.21 -10.34
CA TRP A 191 15.76 1.39 -9.48
C TRP A 191 16.70 0.17 -9.52
N VAL A 192 16.16 -1.05 -9.42
CA VAL A 192 16.95 -2.29 -9.52
C VAL A 192 17.67 -2.37 -10.85
N ARG A 193 16.98 -2.09 -11.95
CA ARG A 193 17.57 -2.14 -13.29
C ARG A 193 18.69 -1.13 -13.50
N ASP A 194 18.54 0.08 -12.96
CA ASP A 194 19.49 1.18 -13.14
C ASP A 194 20.74 1.03 -12.26
N ASN A 195 20.58 0.50 -11.03
CA ASN A 195 21.68 0.38 -10.08
C ASN A 195 22.34 -1.01 -10.10
N HIS A 196 21.67 -2.04 -10.60
CA HIS A 196 22.15 -3.42 -10.71
C HIS A 196 21.89 -4.00 -12.11
N PRO A 197 22.42 -3.40 -13.17
CA PRO A 197 22.14 -3.80 -14.56
C PRO A 197 22.60 -5.23 -14.90
N GLU A 198 23.53 -5.79 -14.12
CA GLU A 198 24.01 -7.18 -14.22
C GLU A 198 23.06 -8.17 -13.55
N PHE A 199 22.19 -7.72 -12.63
CA PHE A 199 21.23 -8.59 -11.95
C PHE A 199 20.09 -8.97 -12.89
N LYS A 200 20.01 -10.24 -13.23
CA LYS A 200 19.02 -10.82 -14.16
C LYS A 200 18.19 -11.88 -13.43
N PRO A 201 17.27 -11.49 -12.55
CA PRO A 201 16.46 -12.46 -11.83
C PRO A 201 15.66 -13.32 -12.79
N LYS A 202 15.58 -14.62 -12.51
CA LYS A 202 14.78 -15.60 -13.27
C LYS A 202 13.50 -15.95 -12.53
N ARG A 203 13.47 -15.79 -11.22
CA ARG A 203 12.31 -16.09 -10.41
C ARG A 203 12.14 -15.00 -9.35
N ILE A 204 11.02 -14.31 -9.39
CA ILE A 204 10.71 -13.16 -8.52
C ILE A 204 9.45 -13.49 -7.70
N LEU A 205 9.48 -13.17 -6.40
CA LEU A 205 8.33 -13.30 -5.51
C LEU A 205 7.87 -11.92 -5.04
N ASP A 206 6.59 -11.63 -5.19
CA ASP A 206 5.93 -10.45 -4.64
C ASP A 206 4.96 -10.89 -3.54
N ILE A 207 5.25 -10.54 -2.28
CA ILE A 207 4.48 -10.97 -1.11
C ILE A 207 3.50 -9.87 -0.71
N GLY A 208 2.24 -10.27 -0.43
CA GLY A 208 1.15 -9.31 -0.22
C GLY A 208 0.79 -8.60 -1.51
N CYS A 209 0.77 -9.34 -2.62
CA CYS A 209 0.63 -8.80 -3.96
C CYS A 209 -0.74 -8.16 -4.23
N GLY A 210 -1.75 -8.42 -3.39
CA GLY A 210 -3.12 -7.99 -3.62
C GLY A 210 -3.61 -8.39 -5.01
N MET A 211 -3.96 -7.41 -5.83
CA MET A 211 -4.37 -7.61 -7.22
C MET A 211 -3.26 -7.30 -8.25
N GLY A 212 -2.02 -7.28 -7.81
CA GLY A 212 -0.87 -7.18 -8.71
C GLY A 212 -0.53 -5.76 -9.16
N HIS A 213 -0.92 -4.70 -8.44
CA HIS A 213 -0.55 -3.34 -8.80
C HIS A 213 0.97 -3.15 -8.94
N ASN A 214 1.75 -3.75 -8.03
CA ASN A 214 3.20 -3.68 -8.08
C ASN A 214 3.84 -4.89 -8.76
N THR A 215 3.20 -6.05 -8.74
CA THR A 215 3.63 -7.28 -9.40
C THR A 215 3.75 -7.11 -10.93
N LEU A 216 2.72 -6.51 -11.56
CA LEU A 216 2.67 -6.42 -13.03
C LEU A 216 3.76 -5.51 -13.63
N PRO A 217 4.07 -4.31 -13.11
CA PRO A 217 5.19 -3.53 -13.62
C PRO A 217 6.55 -4.21 -13.44
N ILE A 218 6.73 -5.02 -12.36
CA ILE A 218 7.94 -5.84 -12.20
C ILE A 218 8.00 -6.90 -13.29
N ALA A 219 6.91 -7.62 -13.54
CA ALA A 219 6.83 -8.62 -14.60
C ALA A 219 7.10 -8.01 -16.01
N LYS A 220 6.64 -6.79 -16.23
CA LYS A 220 6.93 -6.04 -17.47
C LYS A 220 8.41 -5.67 -17.60
N MET A 221 9.04 -5.28 -16.49
CA MET A 221 10.44 -4.86 -16.48
C MET A 221 11.40 -6.05 -16.63
N PHE A 222 11.00 -7.23 -16.16
CA PHE A 222 11.77 -8.48 -16.22
C PHE A 222 10.98 -9.56 -16.97
N PRO A 223 10.82 -9.42 -18.31
CA PRO A 223 9.96 -10.31 -19.10
C PRO A 223 10.48 -11.76 -19.20
N ASP A 224 11.78 -11.98 -18.93
CA ASP A 224 12.40 -13.32 -18.90
C ASP A 224 12.30 -14.00 -17.53
N ALA A 225 11.68 -13.34 -16.52
CA ALA A 225 11.49 -13.90 -15.20
C ALA A 225 10.09 -14.51 -15.04
N GLU A 226 10.01 -15.61 -14.30
CA GLU A 226 8.76 -16.06 -13.67
C GLU A 226 8.47 -15.16 -12.47
N VAL A 227 7.33 -14.48 -12.45
CA VAL A 227 6.91 -13.65 -11.33
C VAL A 227 5.76 -14.33 -10.60
N VAL A 228 5.93 -14.57 -9.30
CA VAL A 228 4.92 -15.17 -8.45
C VAL A 228 4.41 -14.11 -7.47
N GLY A 229 3.13 -13.78 -7.56
CA GLY A 229 2.46 -12.93 -6.56
C GLY A 229 1.70 -13.81 -5.56
N ILE A 230 1.92 -13.59 -4.26
CA ILE A 230 1.20 -14.31 -3.20
C ILE A 230 0.39 -13.36 -2.32
N ASP A 231 -0.79 -13.84 -1.93
CA ASP A 231 -1.70 -13.15 -1.01
C ASP A 231 -2.62 -14.18 -0.33
N THR A 232 -3.25 -13.82 0.77
CA THR A 232 -4.28 -14.64 1.43
C THR A 232 -5.69 -14.35 0.92
N GLY A 233 -5.90 -13.19 0.30
CA GLY A 233 -7.18 -12.68 -0.16
C GLY A 233 -7.62 -13.27 -1.51
N ARG A 234 -8.48 -14.29 -1.51
CA ARG A 234 -9.01 -14.91 -2.74
C ARG A 234 -9.62 -13.92 -3.74
N PRO A 235 -10.46 -12.96 -3.31
CA PRO A 235 -11.03 -11.98 -4.22
C PRO A 235 -9.97 -11.16 -4.95
N MET A 236 -8.90 -10.78 -4.21
CA MET A 236 -7.76 -10.03 -4.77
C MET A 236 -7.03 -10.83 -5.84
N LEU A 237 -6.72 -12.10 -5.55
CA LEU A 237 -6.00 -12.97 -6.47
C LEU A 237 -6.80 -13.30 -7.73
N ARG A 238 -8.11 -13.59 -7.60
CA ARG A 238 -8.97 -13.84 -8.76
C ARG A 238 -9.04 -12.63 -9.68
N TYR A 239 -9.27 -11.45 -9.10
CA TYR A 239 -9.34 -10.21 -9.84
C TYR A 239 -7.97 -9.84 -10.44
N GLY A 240 -6.90 -9.93 -9.66
CA GLY A 240 -5.53 -9.61 -10.07
C GLY A 240 -5.06 -10.48 -11.23
N HIS A 241 -5.37 -11.77 -11.19
CA HIS A 241 -5.04 -12.69 -12.28
C HIS A 241 -5.81 -12.34 -13.57
N ALA A 242 -7.12 -12.09 -13.48
CA ALA A 242 -7.91 -11.64 -14.63
C ALA A 242 -7.42 -10.29 -15.17
N ARG A 243 -7.02 -9.37 -14.28
CA ARG A 243 -6.40 -8.09 -14.63
C ARG A 243 -5.09 -8.29 -15.39
N ALA A 244 -4.22 -9.20 -14.92
CA ALA A 244 -2.98 -9.53 -15.61
C ALA A 244 -3.22 -10.04 -17.03
N ILE A 245 -4.17 -10.97 -17.20
CA ILE A 245 -4.55 -11.49 -18.52
C ILE A 245 -5.10 -10.36 -19.42
N ALA A 246 -6.03 -9.53 -18.91
CA ALA A 246 -6.60 -8.43 -19.65
C ALA A 246 -5.56 -7.40 -20.10
N LEU A 247 -4.46 -7.25 -19.36
CA LEU A 247 -3.33 -6.36 -19.68
C LEU A 247 -2.21 -7.06 -20.48
N GLY A 248 -2.35 -8.35 -20.81
CA GLY A 248 -1.44 -9.09 -21.67
C GLY A 248 -0.17 -9.61 -20.98
N TYR A 249 -0.21 -9.85 -19.67
CA TYR A 249 0.89 -10.47 -18.93
C TYR A 249 0.76 -12.00 -18.95
N ASP A 250 1.81 -12.72 -19.31
CA ASP A 250 1.86 -14.18 -19.42
C ASP A 250 2.92 -14.83 -18.51
N ASN A 251 3.79 -14.01 -17.90
CA ASN A 251 4.86 -14.46 -17.02
C ASN A 251 4.53 -14.30 -15.51
N VAL A 252 3.25 -14.15 -15.15
CA VAL A 252 2.80 -13.93 -13.76
C VAL A 252 1.91 -15.07 -13.30
N THR A 253 2.22 -15.61 -12.12
CA THR A 253 1.36 -16.56 -11.39
C THR A 253 0.84 -15.89 -10.12
N PHE A 254 -0.46 -15.99 -9.86
CA PHE A 254 -1.08 -15.58 -8.59
C PHE A 254 -1.40 -16.80 -7.76
N GLN A 255 -0.89 -16.84 -6.52
CA GLN A 255 -1.05 -18.00 -5.64
C GLN A 255 -1.54 -17.60 -4.25
N GLN A 256 -2.55 -18.29 -3.75
CA GLN A 256 -3.03 -18.10 -2.37
C GLN A 256 -2.08 -18.77 -1.39
N VAL A 257 -1.38 -17.94 -0.61
CA VAL A 257 -0.36 -18.39 0.36
C VAL A 257 -0.38 -17.46 1.57
N GLU A 258 -0.22 -18.03 2.75
CA GLU A 258 0.06 -17.28 3.98
C GLU A 258 1.58 -17.10 4.11
N ALA A 259 2.04 -15.85 4.16
CA ALA A 259 3.45 -15.47 3.99
C ALA A 259 4.37 -15.90 5.15
N SER A 260 3.83 -16.17 6.36
CA SER A 260 4.64 -16.65 7.49
C SER A 260 4.98 -18.15 7.40
N LYS A 261 4.44 -18.85 6.41
CA LYS A 261 4.71 -20.27 6.15
C LYS A 261 4.54 -20.58 4.66
N MET A 262 5.52 -20.22 3.86
CA MET A 262 5.45 -20.39 2.41
C MET A 262 5.77 -21.85 1.97
N PRO A 263 5.01 -22.42 1.00
CA PRO A 263 5.22 -23.77 0.50
C PRO A 263 6.35 -23.87 -0.53
N PHE A 264 7.24 -22.89 -0.56
CA PHE A 264 8.36 -22.87 -1.51
C PHE A 264 9.61 -23.51 -0.89
N GLU A 265 10.42 -24.13 -1.76
CA GLU A 265 11.72 -24.65 -1.37
C GLU A 265 12.66 -23.52 -0.92
N ALA A 266 13.62 -23.86 -0.04
CA ALA A 266 14.68 -22.92 0.29
C ALA A 266 15.46 -22.54 -0.98
N ASP A 267 16.04 -21.35 -0.98
CA ASP A 267 16.90 -20.87 -2.06
C ASP A 267 16.27 -20.96 -3.47
N SER A 268 14.98 -20.60 -3.58
CA SER A 268 14.19 -20.79 -4.81
C SER A 268 13.94 -19.51 -5.59
N PHE A 269 14.13 -18.32 -5.00
CA PHE A 269 13.89 -17.04 -5.66
C PHE A 269 15.16 -16.21 -5.77
N ASP A 270 15.32 -15.51 -6.89
CA ASP A 270 16.42 -14.57 -7.12
C ASP A 270 16.12 -13.19 -6.53
N TRP A 271 14.85 -12.79 -6.54
CA TRP A 271 14.37 -11.53 -5.95
C TRP A 271 13.07 -11.77 -5.20
N ILE A 272 12.99 -11.29 -3.95
CA ILE A 272 11.76 -11.28 -3.15
C ILE A 272 11.48 -9.84 -2.74
N GLN A 273 10.24 -9.40 -2.90
CA GLN A 273 9.84 -8.06 -2.52
C GLN A 273 8.50 -8.01 -1.78
N THR A 274 8.28 -6.91 -1.07
CA THR A 274 6.97 -6.49 -0.56
C THR A 274 6.74 -5.02 -0.87
N THR A 275 5.49 -4.62 -1.04
CA THR A 275 5.13 -3.21 -1.20
C THR A 275 3.95 -2.86 -0.30
N MET A 276 4.18 -1.99 0.70
CA MET A 276 3.15 -1.52 1.63
C MET A 276 2.37 -2.70 2.25
N PHE A 277 3.11 -3.69 2.74
CA PHE A 277 2.58 -4.95 3.25
C PHE A 277 2.95 -5.23 4.71
N LEU A 278 4.21 -4.94 5.10
CA LEU A 278 4.71 -5.33 6.42
C LEU A 278 3.97 -4.63 7.56
N HIS A 279 3.55 -3.39 7.36
CA HIS A 279 2.75 -2.62 8.34
C HIS A 279 1.32 -3.16 8.53
N GLU A 280 0.84 -4.03 7.66
CA GLU A 280 -0.45 -4.73 7.83
C GLU A 280 -0.31 -6.05 8.60
N THR A 281 0.92 -6.46 8.94
CA THR A 281 1.20 -7.74 9.61
C THR A 281 1.33 -7.59 11.13
N GLY A 282 0.81 -8.55 11.89
CA GLY A 282 0.91 -8.54 13.35
C GLY A 282 2.35 -8.68 13.83
N GLY A 283 2.67 -8.10 15.00
CA GLY A 283 4.02 -7.94 15.51
C GLY A 283 4.95 -9.18 15.54
N LYS A 284 4.40 -10.40 15.70
CA LYS A 284 5.19 -11.65 15.58
C LYS A 284 5.25 -12.14 14.13
N SER A 285 4.24 -11.83 13.33
CA SER A 285 4.14 -12.32 11.95
C SER A 285 5.21 -11.71 11.06
N ILE A 286 5.59 -10.46 11.30
CA ILE A 286 6.66 -9.81 10.52
C ILE A 286 7.96 -10.60 10.58
N TYR A 287 8.37 -11.07 11.77
CA TYR A 287 9.60 -11.87 11.93
C TYR A 287 9.49 -13.24 11.24
N ASN A 288 8.34 -13.89 11.33
CA ASN A 288 8.11 -15.16 10.63
C ASN A 288 8.15 -14.97 9.11
N ILE A 289 7.54 -13.91 8.60
CA ILE A 289 7.56 -13.57 7.17
C ILE A 289 8.99 -13.28 6.72
N MET A 290 9.75 -12.48 7.47
CA MET A 290 11.14 -12.15 7.13
C MET A 290 12.05 -13.39 7.18
N ASN A 291 11.83 -14.33 8.12
CA ASN A 291 12.52 -15.61 8.14
C ASN A 291 12.20 -16.46 6.89
N GLU A 292 10.94 -16.50 6.46
CA GLU A 292 10.55 -17.19 5.22
C GLU A 292 11.15 -16.52 3.97
N ILE A 293 11.23 -15.18 3.95
CA ILE A 293 11.93 -14.44 2.89
C ILE A 293 13.40 -14.85 2.84
N PHE A 294 14.08 -14.85 3.99
CA PHE A 294 15.48 -15.28 4.04
C PHE A 294 15.66 -16.73 3.60
N ARG A 295 14.77 -17.62 4.04
CA ARG A 295 14.81 -19.05 3.65
C ARG A 295 14.64 -19.24 2.15
N CYS A 296 13.66 -18.57 1.55
CA CYS A 296 13.31 -18.77 0.14
C CYS A 296 14.22 -18.01 -0.84
N LEU A 297 14.95 -16.99 -0.36
CA LEU A 297 15.86 -16.22 -1.19
C LEU A 297 17.16 -17.00 -1.43
N LYS A 298 17.63 -17.07 -2.67
CA LYS A 298 18.91 -17.70 -3.02
C LYS A 298 20.11 -16.94 -2.47
N PRO A 299 21.25 -17.62 -2.20
CA PRO A 299 22.53 -16.92 -2.11
C PRO A 299 22.77 -16.06 -3.37
N GLY A 300 23.20 -14.82 -3.20
CA GLY A 300 23.30 -13.82 -4.27
C GLY A 300 21.96 -13.20 -4.67
N GLY A 301 20.86 -13.57 -4.03
CA GLY A 301 19.56 -12.98 -4.27
C GLY A 301 19.33 -11.66 -3.53
N LEU A 302 18.38 -10.88 -4.02
CA LEU A 302 18.01 -9.57 -3.50
C LEU A 302 16.65 -9.61 -2.81
N THR A 303 16.52 -9.00 -1.62
CA THR A 303 15.19 -8.67 -1.10
C THR A 303 15.03 -7.18 -0.93
N MET A 304 13.84 -6.65 -1.24
CA MET A 304 13.53 -5.22 -1.10
C MET A 304 12.08 -5.02 -0.62
N HIS A 305 11.91 -4.03 0.25
CA HIS A 305 10.63 -3.74 0.90
C HIS A 305 10.33 -2.25 0.76
N ILE A 306 9.32 -1.89 -0.02
CA ILE A 306 8.75 -0.54 0.00
C ILE A 306 7.85 -0.47 1.22
N GLU A 307 8.20 0.39 2.19
CA GLU A 307 7.48 0.43 3.45
C GLU A 307 7.55 1.82 4.11
N GLN A 308 6.74 2.02 5.15
CA GLN A 308 6.79 3.23 5.94
C GLN A 308 8.17 3.42 6.58
N PRO A 309 8.72 4.66 6.56
CA PRO A 309 10.01 4.92 7.18
C PRO A 309 9.91 4.79 8.71
N GLN A 310 10.98 4.29 9.34
CA GLN A 310 11.10 4.26 10.79
C GLN A 310 11.13 5.67 11.39
N TYR A 311 10.78 5.80 12.66
CA TYR A 311 11.03 7.03 13.41
C TYR A 311 12.53 7.27 13.53
N THR A 312 12.93 8.54 13.45
CA THR A 312 14.30 8.96 13.69
C THR A 312 14.38 9.77 14.99
N ASP A 313 15.61 9.89 15.54
CA ASP A 313 15.85 10.67 16.77
C ASP A 313 15.62 12.17 16.56
N GLU A 314 15.75 12.66 15.31
CA GLU A 314 15.49 14.04 14.95
C GLU A 314 14.02 14.39 14.90
N MET A 315 13.12 13.40 14.76
CA MET A 315 11.68 13.62 14.74
C MET A 315 11.19 14.04 16.12
N THR A 316 10.45 15.14 16.14
CA THR A 316 9.75 15.58 17.35
C THR A 316 8.63 14.61 17.72
N MET A 317 8.20 14.61 18.99
CA MET A 317 7.07 13.81 19.41
C MET A 317 5.80 14.09 18.60
N TYR A 318 5.56 15.35 18.21
CA TYR A 318 4.44 15.73 17.35
C TYR A 318 4.54 15.07 15.96
N GLU A 319 5.70 15.06 15.34
CA GLU A 319 5.90 14.44 14.04
C GLU A 319 5.71 12.92 14.10
N LYS A 320 6.18 12.27 15.15
CA LYS A 320 5.93 10.85 15.39
C LYS A 320 4.42 10.58 15.61
N TRP A 321 3.77 11.39 16.43
CA TRP A 321 2.35 11.23 16.74
C TRP A 321 1.42 11.44 15.53
N ILE A 322 1.64 12.49 14.73
CA ILE A 322 0.76 12.76 13.58
C ILE A 322 0.88 11.69 12.48
N ARG A 323 2.04 11.02 12.36
CA ARG A 323 2.24 9.89 11.45
C ARG A 323 1.42 8.66 11.85
N ASP A 324 1.05 8.55 13.11
CA ASP A 324 0.19 7.47 13.61
C ASP A 324 -1.31 7.70 13.36
N TRP A 325 -1.69 8.80 12.70
CA TRP A 325 -3.10 9.11 12.46
C TRP A 325 -3.83 7.97 11.75
N ASP A 326 -3.20 7.33 10.77
CA ASP A 326 -3.79 6.22 10.00
C ASP A 326 -3.97 4.95 10.85
N ALA A 327 -3.11 4.70 11.82
CA ALA A 327 -3.27 3.57 12.75
C ALA A 327 -4.64 3.57 13.43
N TYR A 328 -5.08 4.74 13.88
CA TYR A 328 -6.35 4.90 14.61
C TYR A 328 -7.55 5.19 13.71
N ASN A 329 -7.33 5.90 12.59
CA ASN A 329 -8.42 6.44 11.79
C ASN A 329 -8.60 5.75 10.44
N ASN A 330 -7.65 4.89 10.03
CA ASN A 330 -7.69 4.11 8.80
C ASN A 330 -7.78 2.60 9.04
N SER A 331 -7.96 2.18 10.29
CA SER A 331 -7.94 0.76 10.69
C SER A 331 -6.64 0.04 10.30
N GLU A 332 -5.49 0.70 10.59
CA GLU A 332 -4.14 0.21 10.33
C GLU A 332 -3.40 -0.06 11.66
N PRO A 333 -3.80 -1.05 12.45
CA PRO A 333 -3.36 -1.18 13.85
C PRO A 333 -1.86 -1.46 14.01
N TYR A 334 -1.19 -1.92 12.96
CA TYR A 334 0.25 -2.22 12.98
C TYR A 334 1.12 -1.14 12.36
N TRP A 335 0.51 -0.09 11.79
CA TRP A 335 1.17 1.04 11.16
C TRP A 335 2.19 1.73 12.08
N SER A 336 1.76 2.11 13.30
CA SER A 336 2.64 2.75 14.29
C SER A 336 3.83 1.87 14.66
N LYS A 337 3.62 0.55 14.78
CA LYS A 337 4.69 -0.41 15.12
C LYS A 337 5.71 -0.56 14.01
N MET A 338 5.33 -0.40 12.76
CA MET A 338 6.28 -0.43 11.65
C MET A 338 7.26 0.74 11.74
N HIS A 339 6.80 1.92 12.19
CA HIS A 339 7.67 3.06 12.44
C HIS A 339 8.66 2.86 13.60
N ASP A 340 8.33 2.01 14.59
CA ASP A 340 9.18 1.71 15.74
C ASP A 340 10.25 0.64 15.43
N ILE A 341 10.11 -0.10 14.33
CA ILE A 341 11.07 -1.15 13.94
C ILE A 341 12.27 -0.53 13.25
N ASP A 342 13.49 -0.87 13.71
CA ASP A 342 14.71 -0.65 12.94
C ASP A 342 14.80 -1.73 11.84
N PRO A 343 14.67 -1.35 10.56
CA PRO A 343 14.67 -2.33 9.48
C PRO A 343 16.01 -3.03 9.30
N LYS A 344 17.14 -2.39 9.70
CA LYS A 344 18.46 -3.03 9.64
C LYS A 344 18.59 -4.12 10.69
N GLU A 345 18.16 -3.84 11.92
CA GLU A 345 18.16 -4.83 13.00
C GLU A 345 17.22 -5.99 12.68
N LEU A 346 16.05 -5.71 12.14
CA LEU A 346 15.10 -6.75 11.67
C LEU A 346 15.76 -7.68 10.64
N MET A 347 16.48 -7.11 9.66
CA MET A 347 17.18 -7.90 8.63
C MET A 347 18.29 -8.75 9.21
N ILE A 348 19.09 -8.20 10.15
CA ILE A 348 20.17 -8.92 10.85
C ILE A 348 19.60 -10.07 11.67
N GLU A 349 18.53 -9.84 12.41
CA GLU A 349 17.90 -10.85 13.28
C GLU A 349 17.46 -12.10 12.52
N VAL A 350 17.00 -11.93 11.28
CA VAL A 350 16.57 -13.06 10.43
C VAL A 350 17.69 -13.70 9.60
N GLY A 351 18.93 -13.18 9.71
CA GLY A 351 20.12 -13.84 9.15
C GLY A 351 20.83 -13.09 8.02
N PHE A 352 20.36 -11.89 7.61
CA PHE A 352 21.11 -11.09 6.63
C PHE A 352 22.35 -10.47 7.28
N ASN A 353 23.40 -10.26 6.47
CA ASN A 353 24.56 -9.54 6.94
C ASN A 353 24.28 -8.03 6.92
N GLY A 354 24.54 -7.36 8.05
CA GLY A 354 24.35 -5.91 8.18
C GLY A 354 25.20 -5.05 7.23
N GLU A 355 26.27 -5.60 6.64
CA GLU A 355 27.08 -4.93 5.60
C GLU A 355 26.41 -4.96 4.23
N ASP A 356 25.51 -5.91 3.99
CA ASP A 356 24.75 -6.06 2.74
C ASP A 356 23.39 -5.38 2.79
N TYR A 357 23.04 -4.79 3.94
CA TYR A 357 21.83 -3.99 4.11
C TYR A 357 21.92 -2.68 3.34
N MET A 358 20.79 -2.28 2.78
CA MET A 358 20.60 -0.98 2.14
C MET A 358 19.27 -0.36 2.55
N GLN A 359 19.25 0.96 2.67
CA GLN A 359 18.04 1.76 2.74
C GLN A 359 18.16 2.90 1.74
N ILE A 360 17.16 3.02 0.86
CA ILE A 360 17.21 3.92 -0.28
C ILE A 360 15.90 4.69 -0.43
N GLY A 361 15.96 5.79 -1.16
CA GLY A 361 14.79 6.46 -1.73
C GLY A 361 14.61 6.06 -3.19
N ALA A 362 13.53 5.38 -3.54
CA ALA A 362 13.18 5.13 -4.94
C ALA A 362 12.24 6.22 -5.45
N GLN A 363 12.63 6.90 -6.54
CA GLN A 363 11.82 7.98 -7.12
C GLN A 363 10.46 7.44 -7.58
N ALA A 364 9.38 8.00 -7.05
CA ALA A 364 8.03 7.65 -7.47
C ALA A 364 7.83 7.94 -8.96
N ILE A 365 7.17 7.01 -9.66
CA ILE A 365 6.85 7.14 -11.08
C ILE A 365 5.35 7.32 -11.21
N ASN A 366 4.94 8.50 -11.66
CA ASN A 366 3.56 8.84 -11.93
C ASN A 366 3.38 9.24 -13.41
N ASP A 367 2.78 8.37 -14.20
CA ASP A 367 2.51 8.61 -15.62
C ASP A 367 1.21 9.40 -15.89
N LEU A 368 0.52 9.85 -14.83
CA LEU A 368 -0.52 10.88 -14.87
C LEU A 368 0.02 12.28 -14.55
N ASP A 369 1.31 12.38 -14.17
CA ASP A 369 1.93 13.65 -13.85
C ASP A 369 2.05 14.49 -15.13
N ASP A 370 1.49 15.70 -15.07
CA ASP A 370 1.60 16.72 -16.13
C ASP A 370 2.82 17.64 -15.93
N GLY A 371 3.78 17.25 -15.09
CA GLY A 371 4.96 18.02 -14.72
C GLY A 371 4.69 19.10 -13.66
N THR A 372 3.53 19.06 -12.99
CA THR A 372 3.18 20.00 -11.92
C THR A 372 3.57 19.55 -10.52
N GLN A 373 4.02 18.30 -10.34
CA GLN A 373 4.52 17.80 -9.06
C GLN A 373 5.86 18.45 -8.70
N LYS A 374 5.88 19.12 -7.58
CA LYS A 374 7.12 19.69 -7.03
C LYS A 374 7.78 18.68 -6.11
N ALA A 375 9.07 18.47 -6.30
CA ALA A 375 9.93 17.56 -5.50
C ALA A 375 9.98 17.86 -3.98
N ASN A 376 9.32 18.90 -3.51
CA ASN A 376 9.37 19.42 -2.13
C ASN A 376 7.98 19.53 -1.47
N GLU A 377 6.94 18.86 -1.97
CA GLU A 377 5.68 18.83 -1.21
C GLU A 377 5.86 17.90 0.01
N PRO A 378 5.35 18.30 1.20
CA PRO A 378 5.51 17.50 2.41
C PRO A 378 4.89 16.12 2.22
N GLU A 379 5.58 15.11 2.76
CA GLU A 379 5.13 13.73 2.80
C GLU A 379 3.72 13.64 3.42
N ASP A 380 2.77 13.13 2.65
CA ASP A 380 1.44 12.79 3.15
C ASP A 380 1.10 11.36 2.70
N HIS A 381 1.31 10.40 3.59
CA HIS A 381 0.81 9.03 3.55
C HIS A 381 0.83 8.38 2.14
N GLY A 382 2.02 8.14 1.60
CA GLY A 382 2.20 7.52 0.28
C GLY A 382 2.13 8.48 -0.90
N ARG A 383 2.09 9.79 -0.66
CA ARG A 383 2.15 10.85 -1.67
C ARG A 383 3.53 11.47 -1.78
N SER A 384 4.53 10.94 -1.05
CA SER A 384 5.91 11.36 -1.22
C SER A 384 6.37 11.09 -2.65
N PRO A 385 7.13 11.99 -3.27
CA PRO A 385 7.78 11.71 -4.54
C PRO A 385 8.88 10.66 -4.43
N ILE A 386 9.19 10.19 -3.23
CA ILE A 386 10.24 9.21 -2.93
C ILE A 386 9.67 8.11 -2.05
N TRP A 387 9.72 6.88 -2.53
CA TRP A 387 9.41 5.69 -1.74
C TRP A 387 10.57 5.35 -0.81
N ASN A 388 10.30 5.16 0.48
CA ASN A 388 11.27 4.56 1.39
C ASN A 388 11.35 3.06 1.10
N VAL A 389 12.55 2.57 0.86
CA VAL A 389 12.82 1.17 0.55
C VAL A 389 13.99 0.68 1.39
N PHE A 390 13.82 -0.45 2.06
CA PHE A 390 14.93 -1.14 2.69
C PHE A 390 15.08 -2.55 2.12
N GLY A 391 16.26 -3.12 2.24
CA GLY A 391 16.53 -4.45 1.71
C GLY A 391 17.95 -4.92 1.95
N ALA A 392 18.28 -6.09 1.44
CA ALA A 392 19.62 -6.66 1.50
C ALA A 392 19.86 -7.70 0.40
N TRP A 393 21.14 -7.93 0.13
CA TRP A 393 21.61 -9.10 -0.59
C TRP A 393 21.82 -10.26 0.38
N LYS A 394 21.38 -11.47 0.02
CA LYS A 394 21.72 -12.70 0.75
C LYS A 394 23.06 -13.20 0.22
N LYS A 395 24.06 -13.31 1.09
CA LYS A 395 25.36 -13.94 0.78
C LYS A 395 25.39 -15.40 1.09
#